data_f9916223c21f0aef1dd7712a8b4f7f52
#
_entry.id   f9916223c21f0aef1dd7712a8b4f7f52
#
_cell.length_a   1.000
_cell.length_b   1.000
_cell.length_c   1.000
_cell.angle_alpha   90.00
_cell.angle_beta   90.00
_cell.angle_gamma   90.00
#
_symmetry.space_group_name_H-M   'P 1'
#
loop_
_entity.id
_entity.type
_entity.pdbx_description
1 polymer ?
#
loop_
_entity_poly.entity_id
_entity_poly.type
_entity_poly.pdbx_seq_one_letter_code
_entity_poly.pdbx_strand_id
1 'polypeptide(L)'
;VNTGDEDIKTGVCESELQNGYAVALGDVSTERKTRNAYEVAAATAATDLIGLVYNADVPSLYDEMGNVYKGVVSDPRNIKFPAGTVVNIWMPGKNSEIAMTEVAGTAEGAKYVVYKASDMKPTYATDMTGALLAFKITGNKFVSIGNERVATVEMIHVPVATA
;
A
#
# COMPACT_ATOMS: atom_id res chain seq x y z
N VAL A 1 17.65 11.70 -4.64
CA VAL A 1 18.54 10.76 -3.94
C VAL A 1 17.80 10.28 -2.71
N ASN A 2 17.47 9.00 -2.69
CA ASN A 2 16.88 8.41 -1.53
C ASN A 2 17.90 8.38 -0.39
N THR A 3 17.53 8.89 0.77
CA THR A 3 18.41 9.04 1.91
C THR A 3 18.49 7.81 2.83
N GLY A 4 17.95 6.67 2.39
CA GLY A 4 18.18 5.40 3.05
C GLY A 4 17.30 5.08 4.26
N ASP A 5 16.29 5.88 4.54
CA ASP A 5 15.33 5.59 5.62
C ASP A 5 14.20 4.64 5.19
N GLU A 6 14.18 4.27 3.91
CA GLU A 6 13.21 3.31 3.38
C GLU A 6 13.64 1.88 3.68
N ASP A 7 12.66 1.04 4.00
CA ASP A 7 12.88 -0.38 4.24
C ASP A 7 11.73 -1.20 3.65
N ILE A 8 12.00 -2.44 3.33
CA ILE A 8 11.00 -3.40 2.87
C ILE A 8 10.91 -4.53 3.86
N LYS A 9 9.74 -4.72 4.43
CA LYS A 9 9.42 -5.83 5.32
C LYS A 9 8.52 -6.84 4.61
N THR A 10 8.51 -8.04 5.10
CA THR A 10 7.62 -9.10 4.63
C THR A 10 6.44 -9.21 5.58
N GLY A 11 5.23 -9.13 5.05
CA GLY A 11 4.00 -9.18 5.83
C GLY A 11 3.02 -10.25 5.39
N VAL A 12 2.19 -10.70 6.28
CA VAL A 12 1.06 -11.59 6.04
C VAL A 12 -0.17 -11.06 6.75
N CYS A 13 -1.30 -11.03 6.08
CA CYS A 13 -2.56 -10.54 6.64
C CYS A 13 -3.64 -11.62 6.57
N GLU A 14 -4.53 -11.64 7.57
CA GLU A 14 -5.71 -12.49 7.56
C GLU A 14 -6.83 -12.00 6.62
N SER A 15 -6.71 -10.79 6.10
CA SER A 15 -7.65 -10.22 5.13
C SER A 15 -7.02 -10.06 3.75
N GLU A 16 -7.88 -9.87 2.73
CA GLU A 16 -7.44 -9.56 1.37
C GLU A 16 -6.74 -8.19 1.32
N LEU A 17 -5.60 -8.14 0.63
CA LEU A 17 -4.81 -6.92 0.43
C LEU A 17 -4.71 -6.54 -1.04
N GLN A 18 -4.43 -5.28 -1.29
CA GLN A 18 -4.07 -4.75 -2.62
C GLN A 18 -2.84 -3.85 -2.51
N ASN A 19 -2.13 -3.67 -3.61
CA ASN A 19 -1.03 -2.70 -3.67
C ASN A 19 -1.54 -1.29 -3.32
N GLY A 20 -0.77 -0.57 -2.53
CA GLY A 20 -1.12 0.76 -2.05
C GLY A 20 -1.94 0.80 -0.77
N TYR A 21 -2.36 -0.34 -0.24
CA TYR A 21 -3.00 -0.39 1.09
C TYR A 21 -1.98 -0.12 2.19
N ALA A 22 -2.38 0.67 3.19
CA ALA A 22 -1.58 0.89 4.38
C ALA A 22 -1.89 -0.17 5.45
N VAL A 23 -0.85 -0.75 6.00
CA VAL A 23 -0.95 -1.76 7.05
C VAL A 23 0.01 -1.45 8.18
N ALA A 24 -0.35 -1.83 9.39
CA ALA A 24 0.52 -1.77 10.56
C ALA A 24 1.21 -3.11 10.78
N LEU A 25 2.51 -3.08 11.06
CA LEU A 25 3.29 -4.25 11.43
C LEU A 25 2.99 -4.64 12.88
N GLY A 26 2.57 -5.87 13.09
CA GLY A 26 2.44 -6.50 14.41
C GLY A 26 3.61 -7.41 14.74
N ASP A 27 3.33 -8.52 15.39
CA ASP A 27 4.33 -9.51 15.77
C ASP A 27 4.81 -10.35 14.57
N VAL A 28 5.94 -10.99 14.73
CA VAL A 28 6.44 -11.93 13.71
C VAL A 28 5.63 -13.22 13.79
N SER A 29 5.13 -13.68 12.66
CA SER A 29 4.35 -14.90 12.59
C SER A 29 5.16 -16.13 13.03
N THR A 30 4.55 -16.95 13.83
CA THR A 30 5.10 -18.24 14.30
C THR A 30 4.64 -19.42 13.45
N GLU A 31 3.72 -19.22 12.54
CA GLU A 31 3.21 -20.25 11.66
C GLU A 31 4.27 -20.77 10.70
N ARG A 32 4.26 -22.08 10.44
CA ARG A 32 5.28 -22.75 9.61
C ARG A 32 5.38 -22.18 8.19
N LYS A 33 4.23 -21.80 7.58
CA LYS A 33 4.16 -21.31 6.20
C LYS A 33 4.58 -19.85 6.06
N THR A 34 4.39 -19.06 7.11
CA THR A 34 4.58 -17.59 7.11
C THR A 34 5.67 -17.15 8.10
N ARG A 35 6.51 -18.09 8.51
CA ARG A 35 7.58 -17.86 9.48
C ARG A 35 8.50 -16.72 9.02
N ASN A 36 8.79 -15.81 9.93
CA ASN A 36 9.56 -14.57 9.72
C ASN A 36 8.84 -13.45 8.95
N ALA A 37 7.58 -13.63 8.55
CA ALA A 37 6.75 -12.53 8.10
C ALA A 37 6.07 -11.84 9.30
N TYR A 38 5.87 -10.53 9.21
CA TYR A 38 5.10 -9.80 10.21
C TYR A 38 3.60 -10.04 9.98
N GLU A 39 2.87 -10.27 11.05
CA GLU A 39 1.42 -10.21 11.00
C GLU A 39 1.01 -8.76 10.84
N VAL A 40 0.24 -8.46 9.79
CA VAL A 40 -0.17 -7.09 9.49
C VAL A 40 -1.67 -6.94 9.52
N ALA A 41 -2.13 -5.76 9.92
CA ALA A 41 -3.54 -5.40 9.98
C ALA A 41 -3.71 -3.91 9.66
N ALA A 42 -4.96 -3.44 9.61
CA ALA A 42 -5.22 -2.02 9.48
C ALA A 42 -4.61 -1.24 10.66
N ALA A 43 -3.94 -0.13 10.38
CA ALA A 43 -3.39 0.73 11.41
C ALA A 43 -4.51 1.40 12.23
N THR A 44 -4.32 1.52 13.53
CA THR A 44 -5.28 2.13 14.45
C THR A 44 -4.76 3.37 15.15
N ALA A 45 -3.45 3.52 15.26
CA ALA A 45 -2.80 4.64 15.95
C ALA A 45 -1.62 5.18 15.15
N ALA A 46 -1.33 6.46 15.31
CA ALA A 46 -0.19 7.12 14.65
C ALA A 46 1.17 6.60 15.15
N THR A 47 1.20 5.90 16.28
CA THR A 47 2.39 5.24 16.83
C THR A 47 2.66 3.87 16.24
N ASP A 48 1.74 3.32 15.44
CA ASP A 48 1.93 2.05 14.77
C ASP A 48 3.04 2.15 13.70
N LEU A 49 3.72 1.06 13.47
CA LEU A 49 4.68 0.94 12.37
C LEU A 49 3.92 0.70 11.07
N ILE A 50 3.68 1.76 10.32
CA ILE A 50 2.80 1.74 9.16
C ILE A 50 3.64 1.69 7.87
N GLY A 51 3.30 0.76 7.00
CA GLY A 51 3.87 0.64 5.67
C GLY A 51 2.80 0.44 4.60
N LEU A 52 3.20 0.49 3.35
CA LEU A 52 2.33 0.27 2.19
C LEU A 52 2.59 -1.08 1.57
N VAL A 53 1.54 -1.78 1.19
CA VAL A 53 1.65 -3.02 0.39
C VAL A 53 2.22 -2.66 -0.97
N TYR A 54 3.38 -3.21 -1.29
CA TYR A 54 4.07 -3.01 -2.55
C TYR A 54 4.63 -4.33 -3.07
N ASN A 55 3.89 -4.97 -3.95
CA ASN A 55 4.29 -6.22 -4.58
C ASN A 55 4.37 -6.02 -6.09
N ALA A 56 5.58 -6.11 -6.63
CA ALA A 56 5.81 -5.95 -8.06
C ALA A 56 5.41 -7.20 -8.86
N ASP A 57 5.43 -8.37 -8.20
CA ASP A 57 5.15 -9.64 -8.84
C ASP A 57 3.67 -10.02 -8.72
N VAL A 58 3.12 -10.53 -9.81
CA VAL A 58 1.79 -11.12 -9.81
C VAL A 58 1.86 -12.43 -9.01
N PRO A 59 1.08 -12.58 -7.92
CA PRO A 59 1.07 -13.82 -7.18
C PRO A 59 0.57 -14.96 -8.08
N SER A 60 1.17 -16.13 -7.93
CA SER A 60 0.63 -17.34 -8.53
C SER A 60 -0.70 -17.64 -7.87
N LEU A 61 -1.78 -17.47 -8.60
CA LEU A 61 -3.10 -17.85 -8.16
C LEU A 61 -3.27 -19.36 -8.39
N TYR A 62 -3.82 -20.05 -7.40
CA TYR A 62 -4.21 -21.43 -7.52
C TYR A 62 -5.73 -21.49 -7.74
N ASP A 63 -6.17 -22.33 -8.67
CA ASP A 63 -7.58 -22.64 -8.80
C ASP A 63 -8.05 -23.57 -7.66
N GLU A 64 -9.35 -23.83 -7.58
CA GLU A 64 -9.94 -24.73 -6.57
C GLU A 64 -9.38 -26.15 -6.61
N MET A 65 -8.76 -26.54 -7.71
CA MET A 65 -8.11 -27.85 -7.91
C MET A 65 -6.60 -27.84 -7.59
N GLY A 66 -6.05 -26.69 -7.17
CA GLY A 66 -4.63 -26.52 -6.86
C GLY A 66 -3.71 -26.36 -8.06
N ASN A 67 -4.26 -26.15 -9.27
CA ASN A 67 -3.46 -25.83 -10.44
C ASN A 67 -2.99 -24.38 -10.38
N VAL A 68 -1.73 -24.14 -10.75
CA VAL A 68 -1.19 -22.77 -10.84
C VAL A 68 -1.90 -22.03 -11.98
N TYR A 69 -2.74 -21.11 -11.60
CA TYR A 69 -3.34 -20.19 -12.55
C TYR A 69 -2.33 -19.06 -12.82
N LYS A 70 -1.62 -19.15 -13.91
CA LYS A 70 -0.98 -17.96 -14.50
C LYS A 70 -2.06 -17.16 -15.21
N GLY A 71 -3.03 -16.68 -14.45
CA GLY A 71 -3.98 -15.74 -14.93
C GLY A 71 -3.22 -14.45 -15.23
N VAL A 72 -3.14 -14.08 -16.50
CA VAL A 72 -2.73 -12.76 -16.89
C VAL A 72 -3.81 -11.81 -16.38
N VAL A 73 -3.61 -11.29 -15.18
CA VAL A 73 -4.32 -10.09 -14.80
C VAL A 73 -3.74 -9.01 -15.69
N SER A 74 -4.45 -8.67 -16.74
CA SER A 74 -4.02 -7.70 -17.74
C SER A 74 -3.85 -6.29 -17.16
N ASP A 75 -4.42 -6.04 -15.98
CA ASP A 75 -4.38 -4.77 -15.28
C ASP A 75 -3.84 -4.96 -13.84
N PRO A 76 -2.62 -4.47 -13.54
CA PRO A 76 -2.02 -4.59 -12.21
C PRO A 76 -2.84 -3.91 -11.10
N ARG A 77 -3.77 -3.00 -11.42
CA ARG A 77 -4.67 -2.37 -10.46
C ARG A 77 -5.67 -3.35 -9.85
N ASN A 78 -5.98 -4.43 -10.57
CA ASN A 78 -6.96 -5.45 -10.15
C ASN A 78 -6.32 -6.62 -9.41
N ILE A 79 -5.02 -6.57 -9.14
CA ILE A 79 -4.34 -7.62 -8.39
C ILE A 79 -4.76 -7.57 -6.93
N LYS A 80 -5.34 -8.67 -6.47
CA LYS A 80 -5.73 -8.88 -5.08
C LYS A 80 -4.91 -10.00 -4.48
N PHE A 81 -4.42 -9.77 -3.28
CA PHE A 81 -3.68 -10.77 -2.51
C PHE A 81 -4.63 -11.42 -1.51
N PRO A 82 -4.99 -12.71 -1.68
CA PRO A 82 -5.87 -13.41 -0.74
C PRO A 82 -5.31 -13.43 0.67
N ALA A 83 -6.17 -13.59 1.66
CA ALA A 83 -5.78 -13.79 3.05
C ALA A 83 -4.73 -14.91 3.18
N GLY A 84 -3.73 -14.69 4.02
CA GLY A 84 -2.61 -15.61 4.22
C GLY A 84 -1.51 -15.55 3.17
N THR A 85 -1.62 -14.69 2.17
CA THR A 85 -0.54 -14.45 1.18
C THR A 85 0.56 -13.59 1.80
N VAL A 86 1.82 -13.99 1.58
CA VAL A 86 2.98 -13.21 1.99
C VAL A 86 3.24 -12.10 0.97
N VAL A 87 3.28 -10.88 1.42
CA VAL A 87 3.47 -9.68 0.59
C VAL A 87 4.63 -8.82 1.09
N ASN A 88 5.18 -8.00 0.21
CA ASN A 88 6.15 -6.99 0.59
C ASN A 88 5.47 -5.73 1.12
N ILE A 89 5.99 -5.20 2.21
CA ILE A 89 5.54 -3.97 2.84
C ILE A 89 6.66 -2.94 2.72
N TRP A 90 6.40 -1.88 2.00
CA TRP A 90 7.32 -0.76 1.87
C TRP A 90 7.10 0.22 3.03
N MET A 91 8.14 0.44 3.80
CA MET A 91 8.15 1.39 4.90
C MET A 91 8.70 2.72 4.39
N PRO A 92 7.87 3.77 4.20
CA PRO A 92 8.35 5.04 3.70
C PRO A 92 9.27 5.73 4.70
N GLY A 93 10.38 6.24 4.20
CA GLY A 93 11.28 7.11 4.94
C GLY A 93 10.89 8.58 4.77
N LYS A 94 11.65 9.45 5.42
CA LYS A 94 11.48 10.91 5.29
C LYS A 94 11.70 11.33 3.83
N ASN A 95 10.70 12.05 3.29
CA ASN A 95 10.69 12.52 1.90
C ASN A 95 10.71 11.42 0.83
N SER A 96 10.31 10.20 1.16
CA SER A 96 10.11 9.15 0.16
C SER A 96 9.03 9.54 -0.84
N GLU A 97 9.25 9.25 -2.10
CA GLU A 97 8.34 9.56 -3.20
C GLU A 97 7.66 8.29 -3.72
N ILE A 98 6.38 8.40 -4.02
CA ILE A 98 5.60 7.32 -4.62
C ILE A 98 4.58 7.88 -5.61
N ALA A 99 4.17 7.07 -6.58
CA ALA A 99 3.07 7.37 -7.48
C ALA A 99 1.98 6.30 -7.36
N MET A 100 0.72 6.72 -7.32
CA MET A 100 -0.45 5.84 -7.24
C MET A 100 -1.45 6.12 -8.34
N THR A 101 -2.17 5.08 -8.76
CA THR A 101 -3.24 5.18 -9.77
C THR A 101 -4.62 5.24 -9.15
N GLU A 102 -4.83 4.62 -8.01
CA GLU A 102 -6.13 4.48 -7.38
C GLU A 102 -6.14 5.12 -5.99
N VAL A 103 -6.75 6.29 -5.91
CA VAL A 103 -6.96 7.02 -4.67
C VAL A 103 -8.46 7.35 -4.56
N ALA A 104 -9.06 7.02 -3.43
CA ALA A 104 -10.48 7.28 -3.19
C ALA A 104 -10.77 8.77 -2.98
N GLY A 105 -11.99 9.20 -3.27
CA GLY A 105 -12.43 10.56 -3.06
C GLY A 105 -12.22 11.47 -4.26
N THR A 106 -12.31 12.78 -4.04
CA THR A 106 -12.23 13.80 -5.08
C THR A 106 -10.86 14.44 -5.13
N ALA A 107 -10.22 14.37 -6.30
CA ALA A 107 -8.90 14.95 -6.52
C ALA A 107 -8.90 16.48 -6.57
N GLU A 108 -10.05 17.10 -6.93
CA GLU A 108 -10.17 18.56 -7.03
C GLU A 108 -9.95 19.23 -5.68
N GLY A 109 -8.97 20.14 -5.62
CA GLY A 109 -8.60 20.85 -4.40
C GLY A 109 -7.84 20.04 -3.37
N ALA A 110 -7.60 18.75 -3.60
CA ALA A 110 -6.83 17.91 -2.70
C ALA A 110 -5.34 18.31 -2.69
N LYS A 111 -4.75 18.36 -1.50
CA LYS A 111 -3.34 18.65 -1.30
C LYS A 111 -2.55 17.44 -0.82
N TYR A 112 -3.24 16.47 -0.25
CA TYR A 112 -2.67 15.29 0.39
C TYR A 112 -3.42 14.02 -0.03
N VAL A 113 -2.71 12.91 0.05
CA VAL A 113 -3.29 11.57 0.12
C VAL A 113 -3.02 11.05 1.52
N VAL A 114 -4.07 10.66 2.22
CA VAL A 114 -4.00 10.25 3.63
C VAL A 114 -4.54 8.85 3.85
N TYR A 115 -4.04 8.21 4.89
CA TYR A 115 -4.56 6.97 5.42
C TYR A 115 -5.07 7.20 6.84
N LYS A 116 -6.31 6.82 7.10
CA LYS A 116 -6.97 7.02 8.40
C LYS A 116 -7.03 5.73 9.20
N ALA A 117 -7.32 5.87 10.48
CA ALA A 117 -7.47 4.72 11.38
C ALA A 117 -8.51 3.73 10.87
N SER A 118 -8.16 2.46 10.92
CA SER A 118 -9.01 1.32 10.50
C SER A 118 -9.37 1.30 9.00
N ASP A 119 -8.79 2.20 8.21
CA ASP A 119 -8.97 2.24 6.76
C ASP A 119 -7.61 2.05 6.07
N MET A 120 -7.49 0.97 5.30
CA MET A 120 -6.25 0.66 4.59
C MET A 120 -6.13 1.40 3.25
N LYS A 121 -7.19 2.07 2.78
CA LYS A 121 -7.22 2.68 1.46
C LYS A 121 -6.70 4.11 1.45
N PRO A 122 -5.94 4.50 0.42
CA PRO A 122 -5.55 5.90 0.23
C PRO A 122 -6.76 6.77 -0.11
N THR A 123 -6.83 7.95 0.48
CA THR A 123 -7.94 8.88 0.28
C THR A 123 -7.42 10.30 0.06
N TYR A 124 -7.98 11.02 -0.91
CA TYR A 124 -7.69 12.43 -1.12
C TYR A 124 -8.17 13.30 0.05
N ALA A 125 -7.36 14.27 0.44
CA ALA A 125 -7.69 15.19 1.53
C ALA A 125 -7.12 16.59 1.27
N THR A 126 -7.78 17.59 1.83
CA THR A 126 -7.32 18.99 1.80
C THR A 126 -6.30 19.29 2.91
N ASP A 127 -6.34 18.52 3.99
CA ASP A 127 -5.46 18.60 5.14
C ASP A 127 -5.13 17.21 5.69
N MET A 128 -4.32 17.13 6.73
CA MET A 128 -3.88 15.88 7.36
C MET A 128 -4.67 15.52 8.63
N THR A 129 -5.81 16.13 8.87
CA THR A 129 -6.59 15.89 10.10
C THR A 129 -7.03 14.43 10.19
N GLY A 130 -6.67 13.78 11.29
CA GLY A 130 -6.98 12.36 11.55
C GLY A 130 -6.18 11.37 10.71
N ALA A 131 -5.17 11.81 9.98
CA ALA A 131 -4.30 10.93 9.22
C ALA A 131 -3.32 10.19 10.14
N LEU A 132 -3.09 8.91 9.86
CA LEU A 132 -2.02 8.12 10.48
C LEU A 132 -0.76 8.10 9.61
N LEU A 133 -0.94 8.17 8.29
CA LEU A 133 0.12 8.29 7.29
C LEU A 133 -0.36 9.29 6.24
N ALA A 134 0.52 10.17 5.78
CA ALA A 134 0.18 11.19 4.80
C ALA A 134 1.28 11.41 3.77
N PHE A 135 0.84 11.70 2.55
CA PHE A 135 1.69 12.10 1.44
C PHE A 135 1.19 13.41 0.85
N LYS A 136 2.10 14.35 0.62
CA LYS A 136 1.77 15.60 -0.08
C LYS A 136 1.78 15.37 -1.58
N ILE A 137 0.74 15.78 -2.28
CA ILE A 137 0.65 15.69 -3.74
C ILE A 137 1.64 16.68 -4.35
N THR A 138 2.53 16.17 -5.22
CA THR A 138 3.53 16.98 -5.93
C THR A 138 3.22 17.15 -7.41
N GLY A 139 2.39 16.29 -7.98
CA GLY A 139 2.01 16.37 -9.37
C GLY A 139 1.12 15.23 -9.82
N ASN A 140 0.77 15.28 -11.10
CA ASN A 140 0.04 14.20 -11.77
C ASN A 140 0.79 13.83 -13.05
N LYS A 141 0.87 12.53 -13.30
CA LYS A 141 1.37 11.99 -14.56
C LYS A 141 0.34 11.07 -15.19
N PHE A 142 0.50 10.84 -16.48
CA PHE A 142 -0.21 9.78 -17.17
C PHE A 142 0.75 8.65 -17.49
N VAL A 143 0.36 7.44 -17.18
CA VAL A 143 1.07 6.21 -17.54
C VAL A 143 0.19 5.36 -18.44
N SER A 144 0.82 4.60 -19.33
CA SER A 144 0.09 3.63 -20.16
C SER A 144 0.09 2.27 -19.45
N ILE A 145 -1.10 1.73 -19.23
CA ILE A 145 -1.29 0.37 -18.75
C ILE A 145 -2.04 -0.39 -19.83
N GLY A 146 -1.32 -1.25 -20.57
CA GLY A 146 -1.85 -1.82 -21.79
C GLY A 146 -2.15 -0.74 -22.83
N ASN A 147 -3.40 -0.66 -23.27
CA ASN A 147 -3.88 0.36 -24.24
C ASN A 147 -4.57 1.55 -23.55
N GLU A 148 -4.60 1.59 -22.24
CA GLU A 148 -5.25 2.65 -21.46
C GLU A 148 -4.24 3.68 -20.96
N ARG A 149 -4.62 4.96 -21.06
CA ARG A 149 -3.88 6.06 -20.44
C ARG A 149 -4.48 6.35 -19.07
N VAL A 150 -3.72 6.06 -18.02
CA VAL A 150 -4.16 6.18 -16.65
C VAL A 150 -3.47 7.34 -15.96
N ALA A 151 -4.24 8.18 -15.25
CA ALA A 151 -3.68 9.22 -14.42
C ALA A 151 -3.06 8.63 -13.15
N THR A 152 -1.83 9.05 -12.85
CA THR A 152 -1.16 8.74 -11.58
C THR A 152 -0.97 10.00 -10.77
N VAL A 153 -1.11 9.88 -9.46
CA VAL A 153 -0.79 10.93 -8.50
C VAL A 153 0.63 10.72 -8.00
N GLU A 154 1.49 11.71 -8.23
CA GLU A 154 2.82 11.73 -7.63
C GLU A 154 2.77 12.42 -6.28
N MET A 155 3.41 11.85 -5.27
CA MET A 155 3.36 12.36 -3.91
C MET A 155 4.61 12.04 -3.12
N ILE A 156 4.85 12.83 -2.08
CA ILE A 156 5.99 12.71 -1.18
C ILE A 156 5.51 12.49 0.25
N HIS A 157 6.16 11.58 0.95
CA HIS A 157 5.86 11.30 2.35
C HIS A 157 6.13 12.53 3.22
N VAL A 158 5.17 12.90 4.04
CA VAL A 158 5.27 13.98 5.01
C VAL A 158 4.94 13.47 6.42
N PRO A 159 5.62 13.98 7.45
CA PRO A 159 5.34 13.57 8.82
C PRO A 159 3.93 14.02 9.22
N VAL A 160 3.22 13.14 9.92
CA VAL A 160 1.95 13.45 10.56
C VAL A 160 2.25 13.87 12.00
N ALA A 161 1.68 15.00 12.43
CA ALA A 161 1.79 15.41 13.82
C ALA A 161 1.10 14.39 14.72
N THR A 162 1.85 13.77 15.61
CA THR A 162 1.30 12.97 16.72
C THR A 162 0.63 13.93 17.70
N ALA A 163 -0.66 13.84 17.75
CA ALA A 163 -1.40 14.57 18.79
C ALA A 163 -1.17 13.94 20.16
#